data_efa057a04c2042c6c55bb9e87f3b8cd2
#
_entry.id   efa057a04c2042c6c55bb9e87f3b8cd2
#
_cell.length_a   1.000
_cell.length_b   1.000
_cell.length_c   1.000
_cell.angle_alpha   90.00
_cell.angle_beta   90.00
_cell.angle_gamma   90.00
#
_symmetry.space_group_name_H-M   'P 1'
#
loop_
_entity.id
_entity.type
_entity.pdbx_description
1 polymer ?
#
loop_
_entity_poly.entity_id
_entity_poly.type
_entity_poly.pdbx_seq_one_letter_code
_entity_poly.pdbx_strand_id
1 'polypeptide(L)'
;MAEHQVLSPLPGTFYRKPSPDAANYASEGDLVAPGAAIGLVEVMKQFSELTTDLGGRILAFHAEDGDPVEPGQLLAVIQTDA
;
A
#
# COMPACT_ATOMS: atom_id res chain seq x y z
N MET A 1 19.73 -4.81 -7.10
CA MET A 1 18.33 -4.80 -6.67
C MET A 1 18.15 -3.74 -5.61
N ALA A 2 17.07 -3.00 -5.68
CA ALA A 2 16.78 -1.90 -4.76
C ALA A 2 15.44 -2.14 -4.08
N GLU A 3 15.24 -1.45 -2.96
CA GLU A 3 13.96 -1.44 -2.26
C GLU A 3 13.32 -0.07 -2.37
N HIS A 4 12.03 -0.06 -2.63
CA HIS A 4 11.23 1.15 -2.68
C HIS A 4 10.25 1.12 -1.52
N GLN A 5 10.28 2.16 -0.69
CA GLN A 5 9.37 2.30 0.44
C GLN A 5 8.12 3.03 -0.01
N VAL A 6 6.96 2.44 0.27
CA VAL A 6 5.67 3.07 0.02
C VAL A 6 5.18 3.67 1.34
N LEU A 7 5.09 4.99 1.37
CA LEU A 7 4.74 5.72 2.58
C LEU A 7 3.31 6.23 2.48
N SER A 8 2.66 6.40 3.64
CA SER A 8 1.32 6.98 3.66
C SER A 8 1.41 8.46 3.30
N PRO A 9 0.63 8.93 2.31
CA PRO A 9 0.62 10.36 1.99
C PRO A 9 -0.29 11.16 2.92
N LEU A 10 -1.17 10.50 3.67
CA LEU A 10 -2.23 11.16 4.44
C LEU A 10 -2.35 10.49 5.80
N PRO A 11 -2.84 11.24 6.83
CA PRO A 11 -3.25 10.61 8.08
C PRO A 11 -4.63 9.98 7.87
N GLY A 12 -4.84 8.80 8.41
CA GLY A 12 -6.14 8.14 8.27
C GLY A 12 -6.10 6.70 8.69
N THR A 13 -6.96 5.89 8.05
CA THR A 13 -7.03 4.46 8.29
C THR A 13 -6.60 3.72 7.03
N PHE A 14 -5.67 2.78 7.19
CA PHE A 14 -5.15 2.01 6.07
C PHE A 14 -6.00 0.75 5.87
N TYR A 15 -6.33 0.47 4.61
CA TYR A 15 -7.02 -0.77 4.23
C TYR A 15 -6.26 -1.45 3.11
N ARG A 16 -6.24 -2.78 3.15
CA ARG A 16 -5.56 -3.59 2.11
C ARG A 16 -6.51 -4.03 1.01
N LYS A 17 -7.82 -3.81 1.18
CA LYS A 17 -8.84 -4.24 0.23
C LYS A 17 -9.87 -3.14 0.04
N PRO A 18 -10.52 -3.09 -1.15
CA PRO A 18 -11.46 -2.01 -1.46
C PRO A 18 -12.76 -2.08 -0.67
N SER A 19 -13.12 -3.26 -0.16
CA SER A 19 -14.30 -3.44 0.68
C SER A 19 -14.10 -4.67 1.55
N PRO A 20 -14.92 -4.84 2.63
CA PRO A 20 -14.76 -6.00 3.51
C PRO A 20 -14.92 -7.34 2.83
N ASP A 21 -15.69 -7.40 1.73
CA ASP A 21 -15.95 -8.63 1.01
C ASP A 21 -15.00 -8.89 -0.15
N ALA A 22 -14.10 -7.95 -0.44
CA ALA A 22 -13.20 -8.07 -1.57
C ALA A 22 -11.87 -8.68 -1.16
N ALA A 23 -11.13 -9.20 -2.14
CA ALA A 23 -9.76 -9.63 -1.92
C ALA A 23 -8.84 -8.42 -1.72
N ASN A 24 -7.69 -8.64 -1.10
CA ASN A 24 -6.67 -7.61 -0.99
C ASN A 24 -6.25 -7.13 -2.39
N TYR A 25 -5.87 -5.84 -2.49
CA TYR A 25 -5.32 -5.32 -3.74
C TYR A 25 -4.08 -6.09 -4.15
N ALA A 26 -3.24 -6.39 -3.19
CA ALA A 26 -2.00 -7.12 -3.42
C ALA A 26 -1.57 -7.80 -2.13
N SER A 27 -0.77 -8.83 -2.27
CA SER A 27 -0.24 -9.59 -1.14
C SER A 27 1.27 -9.66 -1.23
N GLU A 28 1.91 -10.00 -0.11
CA GLU A 28 3.36 -10.20 -0.10
C GLU A 28 3.73 -11.29 -1.09
N GLY A 29 4.79 -11.04 -1.86
CA GLY A 29 5.22 -11.91 -2.92
C GLY A 29 4.65 -11.59 -4.29
N ASP A 30 3.62 -10.75 -4.37
CA ASP A 30 3.01 -10.39 -5.65
C ASP A 30 3.90 -9.45 -6.45
N LEU A 31 3.83 -9.57 -7.78
CA LEU A 31 4.43 -8.60 -8.68
C LEU A 31 3.40 -7.52 -8.97
N VAL A 32 3.83 -6.27 -8.89
CA VAL A 32 2.98 -5.12 -9.16
C VAL A 32 3.64 -4.21 -10.19
N ALA A 33 2.82 -3.57 -11.00
CA ALA A 33 3.29 -2.62 -12.01
C ALA A 33 3.34 -1.22 -11.43
N PRO A 34 4.12 -0.30 -12.04
CA PRO A 34 4.08 1.10 -11.65
C PRO A 34 2.65 1.64 -11.76
N GLY A 35 2.22 2.36 -10.75
CA GLY A 35 0.85 2.90 -10.70
C GLY A 35 -0.19 1.96 -10.14
N ALA A 36 0.17 0.72 -9.83
CA ALA A 36 -0.78 -0.24 -9.28
C ALA A 36 -1.24 0.17 -7.88
N ALA A 37 -2.52 -0.03 -7.59
CA ALA A 37 -3.06 0.20 -6.26
C ALA A 37 -2.67 -0.98 -5.37
N ILE A 38 -2.16 -0.69 -4.17
CA ILE A 38 -1.78 -1.72 -3.20
C ILE A 38 -2.55 -1.59 -1.89
N GLY A 39 -3.36 -0.54 -1.76
CA GLY A 39 -4.18 -0.34 -0.59
C GLY A 39 -5.02 0.92 -0.72
N LEU A 40 -5.69 1.28 0.36
CA LEU A 40 -6.47 2.52 0.48
C LEU A 40 -6.11 3.21 1.78
N VAL A 41 -6.22 4.53 1.78
CA VAL A 41 -6.21 5.32 3.02
C VAL A 41 -7.52 6.08 3.08
N GLU A 42 -8.26 5.90 4.16
CA GLU A 42 -9.53 6.61 4.39
C GLU A 42 -9.29 7.80 5.29
N VAL A 43 -9.74 8.97 4.85
CA VAL A 43 -9.70 10.20 5.63
C VAL A 43 -11.09 10.81 5.58
N MET A 44 -11.77 10.88 6.74
CA MET A 44 -13.09 11.50 6.87
C MET A 44 -14.09 10.97 5.82
N LYS A 45 -14.16 9.65 5.71
CA LYS A 45 -15.07 8.93 4.79
C LYS A 45 -14.73 9.11 3.31
N GLN A 46 -13.56 9.66 3.00
CA GLN A 46 -13.06 9.72 1.64
C GLN A 46 -11.92 8.74 1.50
N PHE A 47 -11.95 7.96 0.42
CA PHE A 47 -10.98 6.91 0.18
C PHE A 47 -10.01 7.33 -0.92
N SER A 48 -8.72 7.23 -0.63
CA SER A 48 -7.66 7.50 -1.59
C SER A 48 -6.89 6.21 -1.84
N GLU A 49 -6.75 5.83 -3.10
CA GLU A 49 -5.94 4.66 -3.42
C GLU A 49 -4.48 4.93 -3.14
N LEU A 50 -3.84 3.97 -2.48
CA LEU A 50 -2.41 4.00 -2.27
C LEU A 50 -1.77 3.25 -3.43
N THR A 51 -1.04 3.96 -4.28
CA THR A 51 -0.40 3.39 -5.45
C THR A 51 1.10 3.38 -5.27
N THR A 52 1.76 2.45 -5.96
CA THR A 52 3.22 2.43 -5.97
C THR A 52 3.73 3.13 -7.22
N ASP A 53 4.74 3.99 -7.05
CA ASP A 53 5.37 4.67 -8.18
C ASP A 53 6.26 3.73 -9.00
N LEU A 54 6.82 2.72 -8.33
CA LEU A 54 7.75 1.79 -8.97
C LEU A 54 7.18 0.38 -8.91
N GLY A 55 7.38 -0.37 -9.99
CA GLY A 55 6.97 -1.76 -10.04
C GLY A 55 8.00 -2.67 -9.39
N GLY A 56 7.56 -3.87 -9.05
CA GLY A 56 8.42 -4.88 -8.48
C GLY A 56 7.64 -5.89 -7.68
N ARG A 57 8.34 -6.58 -6.79
CA ARG A 57 7.74 -7.61 -5.93
C ARG A 57 7.52 -7.04 -4.53
N ILE A 58 6.32 -7.22 -4.02
CA ILE A 58 6.02 -6.78 -2.64
C ILE A 58 6.76 -7.70 -1.67
N LEU A 59 7.65 -7.10 -0.86
CA LEU A 59 8.40 -7.84 0.15
C LEU A 59 7.62 -7.95 1.44
N ALA A 60 7.01 -6.84 1.88
CA ALA A 60 6.32 -6.83 3.16
C ALA A 60 5.33 -5.67 3.23
N PHE A 61 4.26 -5.86 3.97
CA PHE A 61 3.40 -4.79 4.45
C PHE A 61 3.74 -4.53 5.91
N HIS A 62 3.86 -3.26 6.28
CA HIS A 62 4.20 -2.83 7.64
C HIS A 62 3.00 -2.25 8.38
N ALA A 63 1.82 -2.29 7.78
CA ALA A 63 0.56 -1.93 8.42
C ALA A 63 -0.47 -2.97 8.05
N GLU A 64 -1.43 -3.18 8.94
CA GLU A 64 -2.49 -4.14 8.73
C GLU A 64 -3.78 -3.45 8.32
N ASP A 65 -4.70 -4.23 7.76
CA ASP A 65 -6.02 -3.73 7.37
C ASP A 65 -6.73 -3.14 8.60
N GLY A 66 -7.13 -1.89 8.49
CA GLY A 66 -7.80 -1.20 9.60
C GLY A 66 -6.90 -0.41 10.53
N ASP A 67 -5.59 -0.41 10.30
CA ASP A 67 -4.66 0.32 11.18
C ASP A 67 -4.73 1.82 10.97
N PRO A 68 -4.62 2.62 12.05
CA PRO A 68 -4.42 4.05 11.91
C PRO A 68 -3.02 4.34 11.40
N VAL A 69 -2.90 5.29 10.49
CA VAL A 69 -1.60 5.65 9.89
C VAL A 69 -1.42 7.15 9.87
N GLU A 70 -0.14 7.57 9.85
CA GLU A 70 0.27 8.98 9.83
C GLU A 70 0.98 9.28 8.52
N PRO A 71 1.03 10.56 8.09
CA PRO A 71 1.80 10.92 6.90
C PRO A 71 3.26 10.52 7.07
N GLY A 72 3.83 9.92 6.02
CA GLY A 72 5.21 9.46 6.05
C GLY A 72 5.43 8.12 6.71
N GLN A 73 4.39 7.51 7.24
CA GLN A 73 4.52 6.19 7.86
C GLN A 73 4.75 5.13 6.78
N LEU A 74 5.70 4.22 7.03
CA LEU A 74 6.00 3.13 6.10
C LEU A 74 4.85 2.13 6.09
N LEU A 75 4.30 1.89 4.89
CA LEU A 75 3.17 0.96 4.72
C LEU A 75 3.59 -0.32 4.02
N ALA A 76 4.50 -0.24 3.06
CA ALA A 76 4.94 -1.42 2.32
C ALA A 76 6.34 -1.20 1.77
N VAL A 77 7.02 -2.32 1.49
CA VAL A 77 8.33 -2.30 0.84
C VAL A 77 8.25 -3.16 -0.42
N ILE A 78 8.71 -2.60 -1.52
CA ILE A 78 8.71 -3.27 -2.82
C ILE A 78 10.15 -3.43 -3.29
N GLN A 79 10.50 -4.66 -3.70
CA GLN A 79 11.80 -4.93 -4.29
C GLN A 79 11.72 -4.59 -5.77
N THR A 80 12.56 -3.67 -6.21
CA THR A 80 12.60 -3.23 -7.61
C THR A 80 13.81 -3.84 -8.30
N ASP A 81 13.75 -3.86 -9.64
CA ASP A 81 14.87 -4.34 -10.44
C ASP A 81 15.80 -3.22 -10.88
N ALA A 82 15.57 -2.03 -10.41
CA ALA A 82 16.36 -0.87 -10.79
C ALA A 82 17.70 -0.82 -10.07
#